data_30be65beec3e52fd11bcbba6357e82a7
#
_entry.id   30be65beec3e52fd11bcbba6357e82a7
#
_cell.length_a   1.000
_cell.length_b   1.000
_cell.length_c   1.000
_cell.angle_alpha   90.00
_cell.angle_beta   90.00
_cell.angle_gamma   90.00
#
_symmetry.space_group_name_H-M   'P 1'
#
loop_
_entity.id
_entity.type
_entity.pdbx_description
1 polymer ?
#
loop_
_entity_poly.entity_id
_entity_poly.type
_entity_poly.pdbx_seq_one_letter_code
_entity_poly.pdbx_strand_id
1 'polypeptide(L)'
;MSTVAPTAPSAPTRVRRRWSLQTRLIVTVVSFVALILAAVGLATGAFLGSILSTQLDNAVKDAANRAGVQLIGKPGGFTGTGTAADTLRDGRNLPSGVLLVVQSANGTDGAYFSGDDTVTSLPAEDVDAIVNAFDYGPFTTVEIDGVGTYRMYTGRVGNSYVIAAGLPVSTVNDTIGQILLTVGLVTVGGLLVLAAIVALVIQRSLKPLRSVAETAGRVAAQPLDSGEVRITERVSDEQADPSDEIGAVGAALNTLLDHVDSSLAARQRNEERMRAFVADASHELRTPLAAIRGYSELSLRALAQARDAGTRVTKAQLELSAGQSQQGLERIQAASLRMTTLVEDLLLLARLDEGTELVYGAVDVTRVIVDAVADAQAAGPEHEWIIDVPEEPVIVAGDATRLHQVIANLLTNARVHTPAGVQVTASVAIDDGHAVVRIADDGPGIDPAVANDLFERFSRADTSRARQTGGTGLGLSIAKAIVTAHGGTISVDSAPGSTVFTVRLPARPATPAAD
;
A
#
# COMPACT_ATOMS: atom_id res chain seq x y z
N MET A 1 31.76 -5.63 49.75
CA MET A 1 30.71 -4.58 49.89
C MET A 1 31.07 -3.46 48.93
N SER A 2 30.55 -3.48 47.74
CA SER A 2 30.74 -2.43 46.73
C SER A 2 29.41 -1.70 46.58
N THR A 3 29.38 -0.45 47.04
CA THR A 3 28.27 0.47 46.96
C THR A 3 28.08 0.94 45.51
N VAL A 4 26.94 0.54 44.89
CA VAL A 4 26.50 1.06 43.60
C VAL A 4 25.78 2.40 43.85
N ALA A 5 26.34 3.48 43.26
CA ALA A 5 25.75 4.81 43.29
C ALA A 5 24.44 4.85 42.45
N PRO A 6 23.41 5.58 42.88
CA PRO A 6 22.16 5.70 42.11
C PRO A 6 22.37 6.60 40.89
N THR A 7 22.07 6.06 39.70
CA THR A 7 21.98 6.81 38.44
C THR A 7 20.85 7.84 38.51
N ALA A 8 21.19 9.11 38.24
CA ALA A 8 20.24 10.22 38.14
C ALA A 8 19.24 10.00 36.98
N PRO A 9 17.96 10.39 37.15
CA PRO A 9 16.97 10.25 36.09
C PRO A 9 17.30 11.18 34.92
N SER A 10 17.38 10.62 33.73
CA SER A 10 17.57 11.33 32.47
C SER A 10 16.39 12.32 32.25
N ALA A 11 16.73 13.58 31.98
CA ALA A 11 15.77 14.63 31.68
C ALA A 11 14.86 14.25 30.49
N PRO A 12 13.56 14.57 30.51
CA PRO A 12 12.67 14.24 29.43
C PRO A 12 13.09 14.99 28.16
N THR A 13 13.46 14.25 27.14
CA THR A 13 13.69 14.77 25.80
C THR A 13 12.41 15.46 25.32
N ARG A 14 12.45 16.81 25.17
CA ARG A 14 11.37 17.58 24.57
C ARG A 14 11.13 17.06 23.15
N VAL A 15 10.07 16.27 22.98
CA VAL A 15 9.56 15.86 21.67
C VAL A 15 9.17 17.16 20.95
N ARG A 16 9.98 17.61 19.99
CA ARG A 16 9.61 18.72 19.10
C ARG A 16 8.34 18.29 18.37
N ARG A 17 7.22 18.91 18.74
CA ARG A 17 5.91 18.72 18.11
C ARG A 17 6.06 19.05 16.62
N ARG A 18 6.22 18.04 15.79
CA ARG A 18 6.33 18.20 14.33
C ARG A 18 4.97 18.63 13.82
N TRP A 19 4.94 19.78 13.15
CA TRP A 19 3.72 20.26 12.51
C TRP A 19 3.22 19.20 11.51
N SER A 20 1.90 19.01 11.46
CA SER A 20 1.30 18.11 10.46
C SER A 20 1.63 18.63 9.04
N LEU A 21 1.68 17.74 8.07
CA LEU A 21 1.88 18.08 6.66
C LEU A 21 0.88 19.16 6.21
N GLN A 22 -0.36 19.04 6.66
CA GLN A 22 -1.45 19.97 6.42
C GLN A 22 -1.11 21.38 6.92
N THR A 23 -0.67 21.52 8.18
CA THR A 23 -0.30 22.82 8.79
C THR A 23 0.87 23.44 8.04
N ARG A 24 1.87 22.65 7.64
CA ARG A 24 3.03 23.17 6.88
C ARG A 24 2.60 23.72 5.53
N LEU A 25 1.75 23.03 4.78
CA LEU A 25 1.26 23.47 3.48
C LEU A 25 0.45 24.77 3.61
N ILE A 26 -0.50 24.83 4.55
CA ILE A 26 -1.31 26.03 4.77
C ILE A 26 -0.41 27.24 5.09
N VAL A 27 0.50 27.09 6.06
CA VAL A 27 1.39 28.18 6.48
C VAL A 27 2.30 28.61 5.33
N THR A 28 2.86 27.67 4.56
CA THR A 28 3.73 28.02 3.43
C THR A 28 2.99 28.81 2.36
N VAL A 29 1.80 28.36 1.93
CA VAL A 29 1.02 29.03 0.89
C VAL A 29 0.56 30.41 1.37
N VAL A 30 -0.02 30.49 2.57
CA VAL A 30 -0.54 31.76 3.11
C VAL A 30 0.61 32.74 3.34
N SER A 31 1.77 32.32 3.87
CA SER A 31 2.92 33.17 4.08
C SER A 31 3.50 33.70 2.76
N PHE A 32 3.56 32.87 1.73
CA PHE A 32 4.05 33.25 0.41
C PHE A 32 3.15 34.32 -0.24
N VAL A 33 1.82 34.09 -0.20
CA VAL A 33 0.86 35.07 -0.71
C VAL A 33 0.87 36.36 0.10
N ALA A 34 0.98 36.25 1.44
CA ALA A 34 1.08 37.43 2.31
C ALA A 34 2.32 38.29 1.98
N LEU A 35 3.46 37.64 1.71
CA LEU A 35 4.68 38.32 1.32
C LEU A 35 4.53 39.06 -0.02
N ILE A 36 3.91 38.43 -1.01
CA ILE A 36 3.63 39.07 -2.31
C ILE A 36 2.71 40.27 -2.11
N LEU A 37 1.60 40.11 -1.38
CA LEU A 37 0.65 41.19 -1.15
C LEU A 37 1.27 42.34 -0.35
N ALA A 38 2.12 42.08 0.62
CA ALA A 38 2.87 43.09 1.35
C ALA A 38 3.82 43.84 0.42
N ALA A 39 4.55 43.16 -0.45
CA ALA A 39 5.44 43.81 -1.43
C ALA A 39 4.66 44.69 -2.41
N VAL A 40 3.51 44.22 -2.91
CA VAL A 40 2.62 44.99 -3.79
C VAL A 40 2.05 46.20 -3.05
N GLY A 41 1.63 46.05 -1.79
CA GLY A 41 1.11 47.12 -0.96
C GLY A 41 2.17 48.22 -0.73
N LEU A 42 3.40 47.84 -0.41
CA LEU A 42 4.52 48.78 -0.25
C LEU A 42 4.85 49.52 -1.56
N ALA A 43 4.94 48.80 -2.67
CA ALA A 43 5.20 49.40 -3.98
C ALA A 43 4.09 50.37 -4.39
N THR A 44 2.82 50.00 -4.16
CA THR A 44 1.65 50.86 -4.46
C THR A 44 1.69 52.12 -3.57
N GLY A 45 1.99 51.96 -2.29
CA GLY A 45 2.11 53.10 -1.37
C GLY A 45 3.22 54.07 -1.78
N ALA A 46 4.38 53.57 -2.15
CA ALA A 46 5.51 54.39 -2.61
C ALA A 46 5.18 55.12 -3.94
N PHE A 47 4.57 54.41 -4.88
CA PHE A 47 4.16 54.96 -6.17
C PHE A 47 3.08 56.02 -6.02
N LEU A 48 2.06 55.77 -5.20
CA LEU A 48 1.00 56.75 -4.90
C LEU A 48 1.54 57.99 -4.21
N GLY A 49 2.45 57.79 -3.25
CA GLY A 49 3.13 58.93 -2.56
C GLY A 49 3.87 59.83 -3.54
N SER A 50 4.58 59.26 -4.54
CA SER A 50 5.28 60.04 -5.55
C SER A 50 4.34 60.78 -6.51
N ILE A 51 3.21 60.17 -6.89
CA ILE A 51 2.19 60.82 -7.72
C ILE A 51 1.53 61.98 -6.96
N LEU A 52 1.09 61.74 -5.71
CA LEU A 52 0.41 62.75 -4.91
C LEU A 52 1.33 63.93 -4.55
N SER A 53 2.62 63.69 -4.27
CA SER A 53 3.59 64.77 -4.06
C SER A 53 3.81 65.58 -5.33
N THR A 54 3.87 64.96 -6.51
CA THR A 54 3.97 65.66 -7.79
C THR A 54 2.70 66.47 -8.09
N GLN A 55 1.52 65.94 -7.77
CA GLN A 55 0.25 66.65 -7.87
C GLN A 55 0.20 67.85 -6.93
N LEU A 56 0.68 67.70 -5.68
CA LEU A 56 0.76 68.80 -4.72
C LEU A 56 1.70 69.90 -5.21
N ASP A 57 2.88 69.56 -5.73
CA ASP A 57 3.82 70.54 -6.31
C ASP A 57 3.17 71.33 -7.47
N ASN A 58 2.44 70.66 -8.35
CA ASN A 58 1.71 71.29 -9.45
C ASN A 58 0.55 72.14 -8.93
N ALA A 59 -0.21 71.67 -7.94
CA ALA A 59 -1.32 72.43 -7.35
C ALA A 59 -0.83 73.72 -6.63
N VAL A 60 0.30 73.64 -5.90
CA VAL A 60 0.92 74.79 -5.24
C VAL A 60 1.41 75.78 -6.28
N LYS A 61 2.05 75.32 -7.36
CA LYS A 61 2.49 76.20 -8.46
C LYS A 61 1.32 76.89 -9.15
N ASP A 62 0.22 76.16 -9.39
CA ASP A 62 -0.99 76.74 -9.99
C ASP A 62 -1.65 77.78 -9.03
N ALA A 63 -1.67 77.47 -7.73
CA ALA A 63 -2.17 78.41 -6.73
C ALA A 63 -1.34 79.76 -6.71
N ALA A 64 -0.01 79.61 -6.76
CA ALA A 64 0.87 80.79 -6.85
C ALA A 64 0.62 81.59 -8.12
N ASN A 65 0.49 80.95 -9.26
CA ASN A 65 0.22 81.62 -10.53
C ASN A 65 -1.16 82.33 -10.53
N ARG A 66 -2.20 81.70 -9.98
CA ARG A 66 -3.54 82.32 -9.88
C ARG A 66 -3.53 83.50 -8.94
N ALA A 67 -2.88 83.38 -7.78
CA ALA A 67 -2.72 84.48 -6.87
C ALA A 67 -1.96 85.65 -7.54
N GLY A 68 -0.94 85.36 -8.33
CA GLY A 68 -0.19 86.31 -9.12
C GLY A 68 -1.01 87.09 -10.15
N VAL A 69 -1.84 86.39 -10.90
CA VAL A 69 -2.76 86.97 -11.90
C VAL A 69 -3.76 87.89 -11.22
N GLN A 70 -4.24 87.56 -10.04
CA GLN A 70 -5.16 88.44 -9.26
C GLN A 70 -4.52 89.69 -8.78
N LEU A 71 -3.24 89.62 -8.38
CA LEU A 71 -2.50 90.82 -7.96
C LEU A 71 -2.24 91.82 -9.10
N ILE A 72 -2.05 91.35 -10.35
CA ILE A 72 -1.76 92.16 -11.54
C ILE A 72 -3.05 92.60 -12.25
N GLY A 73 -4.08 91.78 -12.20
CA GLY A 73 -5.23 91.79 -13.15
C GLY A 73 -6.38 92.76 -12.82
N LYS A 74 -6.24 93.72 -11.86
CA LYS A 74 -7.28 94.76 -11.61
C LYS A 74 -7.08 95.96 -12.52
N PRO A 75 -7.97 96.17 -13.57
CA PRO A 75 -7.93 97.38 -14.39
C PRO A 75 -8.47 98.56 -13.56
N GLY A 76 -7.59 99.49 -13.21
CA GLY A 76 -8.02 100.68 -12.49
C GLY A 76 -7.09 101.18 -11.35
N GLY A 77 -5.79 101.07 -11.55
CA GLY A 77 -4.81 101.70 -10.66
C GLY A 77 -4.71 101.09 -9.29
N PHE A 78 -3.48 100.81 -8.89
CA PHE A 78 -3.04 100.43 -7.57
C PHE A 78 -3.57 101.26 -6.44
N THR A 79 -4.78 100.93 -5.90
CA THR A 79 -5.32 101.53 -4.67
C THR A 79 -5.61 100.48 -3.58
N GLY A 80 -5.28 99.25 -3.83
CA GLY A 80 -5.31 98.17 -2.83
C GLY A 80 -3.90 97.95 -2.27
N THR A 81 -3.79 97.78 -1.01
CA THR A 81 -2.56 97.47 -0.28
C THR A 81 -1.85 96.22 -0.68
N GLY A 82 -2.34 95.47 -1.68
CA GLY A 82 -1.74 94.27 -2.25
C GLY A 82 -1.36 93.18 -1.21
N THR A 83 -2.12 93.08 -0.16
CA THR A 83 -1.84 92.12 0.94
C THR A 83 -2.21 90.70 0.61
N ALA A 84 -1.54 89.76 1.21
CA ALA A 84 -1.88 88.33 1.10
C ALA A 84 -3.34 88.07 1.53
N ALA A 85 -3.79 88.71 2.59
CA ALA A 85 -5.12 88.60 3.14
C ALA A 85 -6.21 89.07 2.15
N ASP A 86 -5.98 90.21 1.46
CA ASP A 86 -6.92 90.73 0.47
C ASP A 86 -6.98 89.85 -0.78
N THR A 87 -5.83 89.30 -1.21
CA THR A 87 -5.73 88.35 -2.33
C THR A 87 -6.47 87.07 -2.03
N LEU A 88 -6.42 86.53 -0.83
CA LEU A 88 -7.15 85.34 -0.39
C LEU A 88 -8.65 85.66 -0.28
N ARG A 89 -9.11 86.77 0.24
CA ARG A 89 -10.54 87.13 0.35
C ARG A 89 -11.23 87.30 -0.99
N ASP A 90 -10.49 87.90 -1.93
CA ASP A 90 -11.00 88.12 -3.29
C ASP A 90 -10.84 86.89 -4.20
N GLY A 91 -10.08 85.92 -3.78
CA GLY A 91 -9.66 84.75 -4.59
C GLY A 91 -10.68 83.64 -4.67
N ARG A 92 -11.72 83.80 -5.50
CA ARG A 92 -12.79 82.80 -5.71
C ARG A 92 -12.36 81.42 -6.28
N ASN A 93 -11.11 81.32 -6.71
CA ASN A 93 -10.56 80.10 -7.38
C ASN A 93 -9.27 79.56 -6.75
N LEU A 94 -8.98 79.94 -5.49
CA LEU A 94 -7.85 79.33 -4.76
C LEU A 94 -8.29 78.07 -4.00
N PRO A 95 -7.43 77.03 -3.91
CA PRO A 95 -7.75 75.82 -3.15
C PRO A 95 -7.97 76.15 -1.64
N SER A 96 -8.88 75.36 -1.02
CA SER A 96 -9.06 75.43 0.45
C SER A 96 -7.75 75.12 1.18
N GLY A 97 -7.49 75.82 2.27
CA GLY A 97 -6.26 75.70 3.07
C GLY A 97 -5.01 76.32 2.43
N VAL A 98 -5.15 77.11 1.34
CA VAL A 98 -3.98 77.79 0.75
C VAL A 98 -3.40 78.80 1.71
N LEU A 99 -2.09 78.80 1.80
CA LEU A 99 -1.28 79.86 2.47
C LEU A 99 -0.61 80.69 1.40
N LEU A 100 -0.65 81.98 1.55
CA LEU A 100 -0.06 82.93 0.62
C LEU A 100 0.87 83.93 1.37
N VAL A 101 2.07 84.12 0.85
CA VAL A 101 2.98 85.16 1.27
C VAL A 101 3.26 86.05 0.06
N VAL A 102 3.10 87.34 0.23
CA VAL A 102 3.31 88.33 -0.82
C VAL A 102 4.41 89.32 -0.34
N GLN A 103 5.49 89.40 -1.08
CA GLN A 103 6.55 90.34 -0.89
C GLN A 103 6.46 91.45 -1.94
N SER A 104 6.36 92.66 -1.50
CA SER A 104 6.29 93.90 -2.31
C SER A 104 7.28 94.92 -1.90
N ALA A 105 7.37 96.03 -2.63
CA ALA A 105 8.22 97.22 -2.24
C ALA A 105 7.80 97.83 -0.90
N ASN A 106 6.58 97.59 -0.43
CA ASN A 106 6.03 98.13 0.81
C ASN A 106 6.16 97.23 2.04
N GLY A 107 6.72 96.06 1.86
CA GLY A 107 6.88 95.01 2.91
C GLY A 107 6.45 93.62 2.49
N THR A 108 6.60 92.67 3.40
CA THR A 108 6.19 91.28 3.25
C THR A 108 4.99 91.03 4.16
N ASP A 109 3.96 90.38 3.61
CA ASP A 109 2.72 90.02 4.30
C ASP A 109 2.33 88.59 4.01
N GLY A 110 1.78 87.88 4.99
CA GLY A 110 1.34 86.48 4.86
C GLY A 110 -0.05 86.24 5.45
N ALA A 111 -0.82 85.37 4.81
CA ALA A 111 -2.13 84.94 5.29
C ALA A 111 -2.45 83.54 4.83
N TYR A 112 -3.34 82.85 5.52
CA TYR A 112 -3.79 81.51 5.19
C TYR A 112 -5.29 81.32 5.43
N PHE A 113 -5.88 80.36 4.78
CA PHE A 113 -7.23 79.90 5.12
C PHE A 113 -7.20 78.96 6.33
N SER A 114 -7.83 79.43 7.42
CA SER A 114 -8.08 78.54 8.57
C SER A 114 -9.15 77.45 8.23
N GLY A 115 -9.28 76.45 9.06
CA GLY A 115 -10.21 75.29 8.85
C GLY A 115 -11.67 75.69 8.59
N ASP A 116 -12.08 76.93 8.93
CA ASP A 116 -13.42 77.43 8.70
C ASP A 116 -13.51 78.39 7.48
N ASP A 117 -12.60 78.29 6.53
CA ASP A 117 -12.47 79.14 5.34
C ASP A 117 -12.35 80.66 5.70
N THR A 118 -11.92 80.95 6.94
CA THR A 118 -11.62 82.30 7.35
C THR A 118 -10.16 82.66 7.04
N VAL A 119 -9.94 83.89 6.50
CA VAL A 119 -8.59 84.39 6.22
C VAL A 119 -7.96 84.90 7.50
N THR A 120 -6.87 84.25 7.91
CA THR A 120 -6.08 84.64 9.09
C THR A 120 -4.70 85.11 8.64
N SER A 121 -4.23 86.25 9.19
CA SER A 121 -2.88 86.76 8.90
C SER A 121 -1.83 85.95 9.66
N LEU A 122 -0.69 85.73 9.01
CA LEU A 122 0.44 85.03 9.62
C LEU A 122 1.23 86.01 10.51
N PRO A 123 1.78 85.53 11.64
CA PRO A 123 2.78 86.25 12.42
C PRO A 123 4.02 86.59 11.58
N ALA A 124 4.65 87.72 11.87
CA ALA A 124 5.83 88.18 11.12
C ALA A 124 7.01 87.15 11.20
N GLU A 125 7.15 86.47 12.34
CA GLU A 125 8.18 85.44 12.53
C GLU A 125 8.00 84.24 11.53
N ASP A 126 6.75 83.82 11.28
CA ASP A 126 6.45 82.75 10.33
C ASP A 126 6.66 83.19 8.89
N VAL A 127 6.31 84.46 8.59
CA VAL A 127 6.55 85.06 7.27
C VAL A 127 8.03 85.07 6.95
N ASP A 128 8.86 85.52 7.90
CA ASP A 128 10.32 85.56 7.75
C ASP A 128 10.92 84.17 7.64
N ALA A 129 10.42 83.18 8.39
CA ALA A 129 10.84 81.82 8.30
C ALA A 129 10.54 81.22 6.89
N ILE A 130 9.37 81.51 6.34
CA ILE A 130 8.98 81.11 4.99
C ILE A 130 9.90 81.77 3.95
N VAL A 131 10.15 83.02 4.02
CA VAL A 131 11.01 83.73 3.06
C VAL A 131 12.44 83.21 3.07
N ASN A 132 13.00 82.97 4.24
CA ASN A 132 14.35 82.43 4.39
C ASN A 132 14.46 80.97 3.88
N ALA A 133 13.38 80.21 3.95
CA ALA A 133 13.35 78.84 3.49
C ALA A 133 13.46 78.66 1.93
N PHE A 134 13.26 79.78 1.18
CA PHE A 134 13.34 79.72 -0.31
C PHE A 134 14.74 79.95 -0.86
N ASP A 135 15.76 80.20 -0.02
CA ASP A 135 17.14 80.28 -0.51
C ASP A 135 17.69 79.07 -1.21
N TYR A 136 16.98 77.90 -1.07
CA TYR A 136 17.39 76.59 -1.58
C TYR A 136 16.64 76.15 -2.82
N GLY A 137 15.72 76.93 -3.37
CA GLY A 137 14.98 76.49 -4.60
C GLY A 137 13.53 76.96 -4.64
N PRO A 138 12.83 76.75 -5.78
CA PRO A 138 11.46 77.25 -5.96
C PRO A 138 10.40 76.43 -5.18
N PHE A 139 10.68 75.19 -4.73
CA PHE A 139 9.81 74.39 -3.87
C PHE A 139 10.47 74.14 -2.53
N THR A 140 9.76 74.43 -1.45
CA THR A 140 10.21 74.10 -0.11
C THR A 140 9.07 73.59 0.75
N THR A 141 9.41 72.84 1.82
CA THR A 141 8.43 72.40 2.81
C THR A 141 8.73 73.09 4.11
N VAL A 142 7.76 73.85 4.63
CA VAL A 142 7.89 74.67 5.85
C VAL A 142 6.89 74.16 6.88
N GLU A 143 7.35 73.99 8.10
CA GLU A 143 6.52 73.75 9.26
C GLU A 143 6.21 75.05 9.94
N ILE A 144 4.93 75.36 10.16
CA ILE A 144 4.45 76.60 10.75
C ILE A 144 3.77 76.28 12.07
N ASP A 145 4.23 76.88 13.15
CA ASP A 145 3.72 76.60 14.48
C ASP A 145 2.21 76.90 14.59
N GLY A 146 1.43 75.92 15.05
CA GLY A 146 -0.03 76.02 15.19
C GLY A 146 -0.85 75.93 13.88
N VAL A 147 -0.21 75.89 12.69
CA VAL A 147 -0.88 75.85 11.40
C VAL A 147 -0.62 74.49 10.68
N GLY A 148 0.61 73.98 10.81
CA GLY A 148 1.01 72.68 10.24
C GLY A 148 2.09 72.79 9.17
N THR A 149 2.32 71.69 8.51
CA THR A 149 3.35 71.53 7.46
C THR A 149 2.77 71.89 6.11
N TYR A 150 3.39 72.82 5.43
CA TYR A 150 2.99 73.28 4.10
C TYR A 150 4.06 73.05 3.07
N ARG A 151 3.63 72.53 1.90
CA ARG A 151 4.46 72.53 0.70
C ARG A 151 4.25 73.78 -0.07
N MET A 152 5.33 74.57 -0.29
CA MET A 152 5.26 75.92 -0.82
C MET A 152 6.04 76.02 -2.14
N TYR A 153 5.56 76.94 -3.00
CA TYR A 153 6.23 77.31 -4.24
C TYR A 153 6.34 78.83 -4.31
N THR A 154 7.52 79.31 -4.66
CA THR A 154 7.77 80.77 -4.88
C THR A 154 7.92 81.10 -6.35
N GLY A 155 7.30 82.18 -6.78
CA GLY A 155 7.36 82.70 -8.14
C GLY A 155 7.41 84.21 -8.18
N ARG A 156 8.09 84.77 -9.16
CA ARG A 156 8.08 86.23 -9.42
C ARG A 156 6.91 86.56 -10.32
N VAL A 157 6.17 87.58 -9.99
CA VAL A 157 5.04 88.07 -10.73
C VAL A 157 5.25 89.52 -11.11
N GLY A 158 5.48 89.78 -12.38
CA GLY A 158 5.93 91.08 -12.84
C GLY A 158 7.33 91.47 -12.31
N ASN A 159 7.60 92.78 -12.21
CA ASN A 159 8.88 93.26 -11.70
C ASN A 159 8.85 93.63 -10.21
N SER A 160 7.67 93.60 -9.57
CA SER A 160 7.44 94.19 -8.26
C SER A 160 7.01 93.23 -7.16
N TYR A 161 6.62 92.00 -7.49
CA TYR A 161 6.10 91.02 -6.49
C TYR A 161 6.83 89.72 -6.54
N VAL A 162 7.08 89.15 -5.37
CA VAL A 162 7.43 87.77 -5.17
C VAL A 162 6.31 87.15 -4.36
N ILE A 163 5.76 86.08 -4.87
CA ILE A 163 4.64 85.37 -4.25
C ILE A 163 5.11 84.00 -3.87
N ALA A 164 4.83 83.56 -2.64
CA ALA A 164 4.94 82.24 -2.19
C ALA A 164 3.54 81.66 -1.85
N ALA A 165 3.10 80.61 -2.52
CA ALA A 165 1.87 79.95 -2.18
C ALA A 165 2.17 78.54 -1.60
N GLY A 166 1.40 78.14 -0.61
CA GLY A 166 1.54 76.87 0.06
C GLY A 166 0.23 76.08 0.18
N LEU A 167 0.29 74.77 0.12
CA LEU A 167 -0.83 73.88 0.45
C LEU A 167 -0.43 72.90 1.56
N PRO A 168 -1.37 72.56 2.45
CA PRO A 168 -1.07 71.65 3.57
C PRO A 168 -0.73 70.21 3.08
N VAL A 169 0.37 69.67 3.60
CA VAL A 169 0.82 68.28 3.32
C VAL A 169 -0.09 67.26 4.01
N SER A 170 -0.80 67.68 5.08
CA SER A 170 -1.74 66.79 5.80
C SER A 170 -2.78 66.17 4.90
N THR A 171 -3.31 66.94 3.95
CA THR A 171 -4.34 66.44 2.98
C THR A 171 -3.85 65.24 2.15
N VAL A 172 -2.56 65.24 1.76
CA VAL A 172 -1.92 64.15 1.05
C VAL A 172 -1.67 62.98 1.98
N ASN A 173 -1.14 63.23 3.17
CA ASN A 173 -0.87 62.19 4.16
C ASN A 173 -2.13 61.49 4.64
N ASP A 174 -3.23 62.19 4.85
CA ASP A 174 -4.53 61.64 5.24
C ASP A 174 -5.10 60.74 4.14
N THR A 175 -5.00 61.22 2.88
CA THR A 175 -5.44 60.41 1.71
C THR A 175 -4.62 59.15 1.58
N ILE A 176 -3.29 59.20 1.70
CA ILE A 176 -2.41 58.02 1.68
C ILE A 176 -2.76 57.10 2.85
N GLY A 177 -2.96 57.65 4.06
CA GLY A 177 -3.34 56.85 5.24
C GLY A 177 -4.64 56.08 5.05
N GLN A 178 -5.69 56.72 4.51
CA GLN A 178 -6.99 56.08 4.22
C GLN A 178 -6.85 54.97 3.17
N ILE A 179 -6.08 55.20 2.09
CA ILE A 179 -5.85 54.21 1.05
C ILE A 179 -5.08 53.01 1.61
N LEU A 180 -4.01 53.27 2.38
CA LEU A 180 -3.23 52.19 2.99
C LEU A 180 -4.05 51.36 3.99
N LEU A 181 -4.89 52.01 4.79
CA LEU A 181 -5.82 51.33 5.70
C LEU A 181 -6.80 50.43 4.94
N THR A 182 -7.39 50.97 3.88
CA THR A 182 -8.35 50.23 3.05
C THR A 182 -7.67 49.01 2.37
N VAL A 183 -6.50 49.24 1.77
CA VAL A 183 -5.70 48.14 1.18
C VAL A 183 -5.30 47.10 2.24
N GLY A 184 -4.90 47.56 3.42
CA GLY A 184 -4.57 46.69 4.55
C GLY A 184 -5.75 45.81 4.98
N LEU A 185 -6.93 46.41 5.16
CA LEU A 185 -8.15 45.66 5.53
C LEU A 185 -8.56 44.62 4.48
N VAL A 186 -8.54 45.01 3.20
CA VAL A 186 -8.86 44.10 2.08
C VAL A 186 -7.83 42.98 2.00
N THR A 187 -6.54 43.29 2.20
CA THR A 187 -5.46 42.30 2.19
C THR A 187 -5.62 41.28 3.32
N VAL A 188 -5.85 41.73 4.55
CA VAL A 188 -6.05 40.85 5.71
C VAL A 188 -7.31 40.01 5.53
N GLY A 189 -8.43 40.63 5.11
CA GLY A 189 -9.66 39.88 4.82
C GLY A 189 -9.47 38.83 3.74
N GLY A 190 -8.81 39.18 2.64
CA GLY A 190 -8.49 38.25 1.56
C GLY A 190 -7.60 37.07 2.00
N LEU A 191 -6.58 37.34 2.85
CA LEU A 191 -5.71 36.30 3.40
C LEU A 191 -6.48 35.35 4.34
N LEU A 192 -7.41 35.85 5.13
CA LEU A 192 -8.26 34.99 6.00
C LEU A 192 -9.16 34.08 5.17
N VAL A 193 -9.79 34.62 4.13
CA VAL A 193 -10.60 33.83 3.19
C VAL A 193 -9.74 32.79 2.48
N LEU A 194 -8.58 33.19 1.96
CA LEU A 194 -7.63 32.26 1.32
C LEU A 194 -7.23 31.14 2.28
N ALA A 195 -6.86 31.48 3.52
CA ALA A 195 -6.46 30.50 4.53
C ALA A 195 -7.61 29.50 4.81
N ALA A 196 -8.85 29.98 4.90
CA ALA A 196 -10.03 29.13 5.10
C ALA A 196 -10.27 28.19 3.91
N ILE A 197 -10.20 28.71 2.68
CA ILE A 197 -10.39 27.90 1.46
C ILE A 197 -9.28 26.85 1.34
N VAL A 198 -8.01 27.23 1.50
CA VAL A 198 -6.87 26.33 1.43
C VAL A 198 -6.96 25.24 2.52
N ALA A 199 -7.35 25.61 3.74
CA ALA A 199 -7.55 24.65 4.81
C ALA A 199 -8.66 23.64 4.47
N LEU A 200 -9.79 24.07 3.93
CA LEU A 200 -10.91 23.23 3.55
C LEU A 200 -10.53 22.26 2.41
N VAL A 201 -9.85 22.77 1.38
CA VAL A 201 -9.40 21.96 0.23
C VAL A 201 -8.41 20.89 0.71
N ILE A 202 -7.40 21.28 1.49
CA ILE A 202 -6.38 20.34 2.00
C ILE A 202 -7.01 19.28 2.92
N GLN A 203 -7.94 19.68 3.79
CA GLN A 203 -8.64 18.73 4.68
C GLN A 203 -9.43 17.68 3.87
N ARG A 204 -10.13 18.14 2.83
CA ARG A 204 -10.94 17.26 2.00
C ARG A 204 -10.07 16.33 1.14
N SER A 205 -9.02 16.85 0.52
CA SER A 205 -8.12 16.08 -0.34
C SER A 205 -7.26 15.05 0.42
N LEU A 206 -6.91 15.31 1.69
CA LEU A 206 -6.11 14.37 2.48
C LEU A 206 -6.92 13.39 3.33
N LYS A 207 -8.26 13.49 3.34
CA LYS A 207 -9.14 12.56 4.08
C LYS A 207 -9.00 11.10 3.59
N PRO A 208 -8.99 10.81 2.26
CA PRO A 208 -8.80 9.44 1.76
C PRO A 208 -7.46 8.84 2.17
N LEU A 209 -6.38 9.62 2.12
CA LEU A 209 -5.05 9.15 2.52
C LEU A 209 -4.99 8.72 4.00
N ARG A 210 -5.70 9.43 4.88
CA ARG A 210 -5.80 9.04 6.30
C ARG A 210 -6.53 7.71 6.46
N SER A 211 -7.62 7.51 5.73
CA SER A 211 -8.37 6.26 5.76
C SER A 211 -7.52 5.07 5.30
N VAL A 212 -6.76 5.23 4.19
CA VAL A 212 -5.80 4.21 3.74
C VAL A 212 -4.77 3.88 4.82
N ALA A 213 -4.18 4.91 5.45
CA ALA A 213 -3.21 4.74 6.53
C ALA A 213 -3.82 4.08 7.78
N GLU A 214 -5.06 4.41 8.14
CA GLU A 214 -5.77 3.79 9.26
C GLU A 214 -6.09 2.32 8.98
N THR A 215 -6.55 1.98 7.76
CA THR A 215 -6.79 0.59 7.36
C THR A 215 -5.50 -0.22 7.39
N ALA A 216 -4.40 0.30 6.82
CA ALA A 216 -3.10 -0.34 6.88
C ALA A 216 -2.63 -0.53 8.35
N GLY A 217 -2.86 0.46 9.22
CA GLY A 217 -2.55 0.38 10.64
C GLY A 217 -3.37 -0.68 11.39
N ARG A 218 -4.67 -0.80 11.08
CA ARG A 218 -5.52 -1.85 11.67
C ARG A 218 -5.08 -3.26 11.24
N VAL A 219 -4.79 -3.44 9.96
CA VAL A 219 -4.27 -4.72 9.44
C VAL A 219 -2.93 -5.07 10.08
N ALA A 220 -2.00 -4.11 10.19
CA ALA A 220 -0.70 -4.32 10.82
C ALA A 220 -0.78 -4.65 12.32
N ALA A 221 -1.86 -4.25 12.99
CA ALA A 221 -2.09 -4.55 14.41
C ALA A 221 -2.78 -5.90 14.64
N GLN A 222 -3.27 -6.58 13.58
CA GLN A 222 -3.85 -7.92 13.72
C GLN A 222 -2.74 -8.95 13.99
N PRO A 223 -2.95 -9.87 14.95
CA PRO A 223 -2.03 -10.98 15.15
C PRO A 223 -2.17 -11.96 13.96
N LEU A 224 -1.13 -12.03 13.10
CA LEU A 224 -1.09 -12.90 11.92
C LEU A 224 -0.38 -14.24 12.19
N ASP A 225 0.02 -14.50 13.43
CA ASP A 225 0.85 -15.61 13.86
C ASP A 225 0.07 -16.77 14.51
N SER A 226 -1.21 -16.59 14.84
CA SER A 226 -1.98 -17.59 15.57
C SER A 226 -3.47 -17.60 15.20
N GLY A 227 -4.03 -18.79 14.96
CA GLY A 227 -5.45 -19.01 14.68
C GLY A 227 -5.82 -18.94 13.19
N GLU A 228 -7.12 -18.97 12.91
CA GLU A 228 -7.66 -18.73 11.57
C GLU A 228 -7.52 -17.25 11.23
N VAL A 229 -6.53 -16.91 10.43
CA VAL A 229 -6.24 -15.54 10.04
C VAL A 229 -6.94 -15.22 8.73
N ARG A 230 -7.93 -14.31 8.79
CA ARG A 230 -8.57 -13.71 7.61
C ARG A 230 -8.42 -12.20 7.67
N ILE A 231 -7.89 -11.61 6.63
CA ILE A 231 -7.81 -10.17 6.51
C ILE A 231 -9.08 -9.68 5.81
N THR A 232 -10.06 -9.22 6.61
CA THR A 232 -11.35 -8.70 6.10
C THR A 232 -11.33 -7.19 5.88
N GLU A 233 -10.35 -6.50 6.47
CA GLU A 233 -10.20 -5.05 6.35
C GLU A 233 -9.81 -4.67 4.93
N ARG A 234 -10.55 -3.72 4.34
CA ARG A 234 -10.28 -3.15 3.01
C ARG A 234 -10.50 -1.65 3.03
N VAL A 235 -9.79 -0.96 2.15
CA VAL A 235 -10.12 0.43 1.79
C VAL A 235 -11.42 0.41 1.01
N SER A 236 -12.35 1.33 1.34
CA SER A 236 -13.65 1.39 0.65
C SER A 236 -13.51 1.70 -0.85
N ASP A 237 -14.43 1.22 -1.66
CA ASP A 237 -14.41 1.39 -3.12
C ASP A 237 -14.35 2.86 -3.55
N GLU A 238 -15.02 3.77 -2.80
CA GLU A 238 -14.97 5.21 -3.04
C GLU A 238 -13.55 5.80 -2.85
N GLN A 239 -12.74 5.17 -1.99
CA GLN A 239 -11.39 5.63 -1.64
C GLN A 239 -10.29 4.82 -2.36
N ALA A 240 -10.67 3.77 -3.06
CA ALA A 240 -9.84 2.93 -3.91
C ALA A 240 -10.13 3.14 -5.40
N ASP A 241 -10.77 4.26 -5.77
CA ASP A 241 -11.03 4.61 -7.17
C ASP A 241 -9.70 5.02 -7.85
N PRO A 242 -9.22 4.26 -8.84
CA PRO A 242 -7.95 4.54 -9.52
C PRO A 242 -7.97 5.81 -10.40
N SER A 243 -9.06 6.56 -10.40
CA SER A 243 -9.16 7.83 -11.15
C SER A 243 -8.29 8.95 -10.58
N ASP A 244 -7.86 8.86 -9.32
CA ASP A 244 -6.90 9.77 -8.70
C ASP A 244 -5.70 9.01 -8.09
N GLU A 245 -4.62 9.75 -7.78
CA GLU A 245 -3.36 9.16 -7.29
C GLU A 245 -3.54 8.50 -5.91
N ILE A 246 -4.44 9.01 -5.08
CA ILE A 246 -4.69 8.48 -3.73
C ILE A 246 -5.55 7.22 -3.81
N GLY A 247 -6.55 7.22 -4.68
CA GLY A 247 -7.39 6.05 -4.94
C GLY A 247 -6.58 4.91 -5.57
N ALA A 248 -5.63 5.22 -6.47
CA ALA A 248 -4.70 4.22 -7.01
C ALA A 248 -3.87 3.54 -5.90
N VAL A 249 -3.41 4.28 -4.88
CA VAL A 249 -2.73 3.71 -3.71
C VAL A 249 -3.68 2.84 -2.88
N GLY A 250 -4.94 3.25 -2.72
CA GLY A 250 -5.98 2.45 -2.05
C GLY A 250 -6.24 1.12 -2.75
N ALA A 251 -6.38 1.15 -4.08
CA ALA A 251 -6.56 -0.04 -4.92
C ALA A 251 -5.35 -0.99 -4.85
N ALA A 252 -4.14 -0.43 -4.93
CA ALA A 252 -2.90 -1.22 -4.80
C ALA A 252 -2.79 -1.88 -3.43
N LEU A 253 -3.19 -1.18 -2.35
CA LEU A 253 -3.24 -1.76 -1.00
C LEU A 253 -4.25 -2.91 -0.94
N ASN A 254 -5.46 -2.75 -1.48
CA ASN A 254 -6.46 -3.83 -1.51
C ASN A 254 -5.94 -5.06 -2.27
N THR A 255 -5.29 -4.87 -3.43
CA THR A 255 -4.66 -5.96 -4.19
C THR A 255 -3.58 -6.68 -3.38
N LEU A 256 -2.75 -5.93 -2.65
CA LEU A 256 -1.73 -6.51 -1.77
C LEU A 256 -2.37 -7.32 -0.64
N LEU A 257 -3.43 -6.79 -0.01
CA LEU A 257 -4.15 -7.49 1.05
C LEU A 257 -4.81 -8.79 0.53
N ASP A 258 -5.33 -8.81 -0.71
CA ASP A 258 -5.89 -10.00 -1.34
C ASP A 258 -4.81 -11.07 -1.57
N HIS A 259 -3.63 -10.67 -2.02
CA HIS A 259 -2.49 -11.58 -2.18
C HIS A 259 -2.01 -12.15 -0.84
N VAL A 260 -1.95 -11.33 0.20
CA VAL A 260 -1.55 -11.79 1.55
C VAL A 260 -2.60 -12.75 2.11
N ASP A 261 -3.90 -12.41 2.02
CA ASP A 261 -5.00 -13.26 2.50
C ASP A 261 -5.01 -14.62 1.80
N SER A 262 -4.87 -14.63 0.46
CA SER A 262 -4.79 -15.87 -0.32
C SER A 262 -3.57 -16.72 0.05
N SER A 263 -2.42 -16.10 0.32
CA SER A 263 -1.19 -16.78 0.75
C SER A 263 -1.33 -17.39 2.15
N LEU A 264 -1.94 -16.65 3.09
CA LEU A 264 -2.24 -17.15 4.44
C LEU A 264 -3.21 -18.32 4.40
N ALA A 265 -4.29 -18.22 3.61
CA ALA A 265 -5.25 -19.30 3.43
C ALA A 265 -4.62 -20.55 2.78
N ALA A 266 -3.68 -20.38 1.84
CA ALA A 266 -2.93 -21.48 1.25
C ALA A 266 -2.02 -22.15 2.27
N ARG A 267 -1.29 -21.36 3.06
CA ARG A 267 -0.43 -21.84 4.15
C ARG A 267 -1.22 -22.62 5.20
N GLN A 268 -2.36 -22.07 5.64
CA GLN A 268 -3.20 -22.75 6.63
C GLN A 268 -3.70 -24.10 6.12
N ARG A 269 -4.21 -24.16 4.88
CA ARG A 269 -4.62 -25.43 4.25
C ARG A 269 -3.47 -26.44 4.18
N ASN A 270 -2.25 -25.97 3.93
CA ASN A 270 -1.07 -26.83 3.92
C ASN A 270 -0.71 -27.35 5.33
N GLU A 271 -0.81 -26.48 6.36
CA GLU A 271 -0.60 -26.91 7.75
C GLU A 271 -1.64 -27.92 8.22
N GLU A 272 -2.92 -27.72 7.87
CA GLU A 272 -3.99 -28.68 8.19
C GLU A 272 -3.77 -30.03 7.51
N ARG A 273 -3.40 -30.03 6.21
CA ARG A 273 -3.04 -31.26 5.48
C ARG A 273 -1.84 -31.97 6.11
N MET A 274 -0.82 -31.22 6.51
CA MET A 274 0.37 -31.79 7.16
C MET A 274 0.03 -32.40 8.53
N ARG A 275 -0.82 -31.73 9.33
CA ARG A 275 -1.27 -32.28 10.63
C ARG A 275 -2.08 -33.57 10.44
N ALA A 276 -3.00 -33.59 9.49
CA ALA A 276 -3.75 -34.81 9.15
C ALA A 276 -2.80 -35.93 8.70
N PHE A 277 -1.87 -35.62 7.81
CA PHE A 277 -0.85 -36.58 7.34
C PHE A 277 -0.03 -37.19 8.49
N VAL A 278 0.47 -36.35 9.42
CA VAL A 278 1.25 -36.85 10.57
C VAL A 278 0.38 -37.71 11.50
N ALA A 279 -0.89 -37.34 11.71
CA ALA A 279 -1.80 -38.11 12.53
C ALA A 279 -2.06 -39.51 11.93
N ASP A 280 -2.39 -39.54 10.63
CA ASP A 280 -2.69 -40.77 9.90
C ASP A 280 -1.46 -41.69 9.80
N ALA A 281 -0.28 -41.12 9.47
CA ALA A 281 0.97 -41.87 9.47
C ALA A 281 1.27 -42.48 10.85
N SER A 282 1.01 -41.72 11.94
CA SER A 282 1.21 -42.21 13.31
C SER A 282 0.28 -43.40 13.65
N HIS A 283 -0.97 -43.33 13.19
CA HIS A 283 -1.92 -44.43 13.37
C HIS A 283 -1.54 -45.67 12.60
N GLU A 284 -1.14 -45.54 11.32
CA GLU A 284 -0.75 -46.66 10.47
C GLU A 284 0.60 -47.30 10.86
N LEU A 285 1.52 -46.52 11.46
CA LEU A 285 2.75 -47.07 12.03
C LEU A 285 2.54 -47.78 13.37
N ARG A 286 1.58 -47.34 14.21
CA ARG A 286 1.30 -47.93 15.51
C ARG A 286 0.81 -49.36 15.42
N THR A 287 -0.03 -49.66 14.42
CA THR A 287 -0.64 -50.97 14.23
C THR A 287 0.39 -52.08 13.99
N PRO A 288 1.30 -51.99 13.00
CA PRO A 288 2.32 -53.04 12.78
C PRO A 288 3.31 -53.09 13.94
N LEU A 289 3.64 -51.95 14.58
CA LEU A 289 4.52 -51.94 15.74
C LEU A 289 3.91 -52.69 16.93
N ALA A 290 2.61 -52.53 17.18
CA ALA A 290 1.90 -53.29 18.21
C ALA A 290 1.86 -54.78 17.90
N ALA A 291 1.72 -55.14 16.61
CA ALA A 291 1.79 -56.55 16.18
C ALA A 291 3.19 -57.16 16.40
N ILE A 292 4.24 -56.45 16.01
CA ILE A 292 5.64 -56.87 16.26
C ILE A 292 5.87 -57.10 17.75
N ARG A 293 5.48 -56.11 18.57
CA ARG A 293 5.61 -56.26 20.03
C ARG A 293 4.84 -57.43 20.60
N GLY A 294 3.55 -57.58 20.20
CA GLY A 294 2.71 -58.68 20.68
C GLY A 294 3.23 -60.06 20.30
N TYR A 295 3.65 -60.26 19.05
CA TYR A 295 4.23 -61.53 18.61
C TYR A 295 5.59 -61.79 19.20
N SER A 296 6.43 -60.78 19.42
CA SER A 296 7.70 -60.89 20.14
C SER A 296 7.48 -61.35 21.58
N GLU A 297 6.52 -60.73 22.32
CA GLU A 297 6.20 -61.16 23.68
C GLU A 297 5.64 -62.59 23.72
N LEU A 298 4.78 -62.96 22.78
CA LEU A 298 4.26 -64.36 22.70
C LEU A 298 5.37 -65.36 22.41
N SER A 299 6.25 -65.08 21.45
CA SER A 299 7.39 -65.95 21.13
C SER A 299 8.34 -66.13 22.30
N LEU A 300 8.64 -65.03 23.01
CA LEU A 300 9.49 -65.07 24.23
C LEU A 300 8.84 -65.90 25.34
N ARG A 301 7.52 -65.79 25.56
CA ARG A 301 6.79 -66.57 26.56
C ARG A 301 6.79 -68.07 26.19
N ALA A 302 6.58 -68.40 24.91
CA ALA A 302 6.61 -69.79 24.43
C ALA A 302 8.01 -70.40 24.65
N LEU A 303 9.09 -69.69 24.36
CA LEU A 303 10.47 -70.10 24.59
C LEU A 303 10.78 -70.22 26.11
N ALA A 304 10.32 -69.30 26.96
CA ALA A 304 10.49 -69.37 28.41
C ALA A 304 9.79 -70.60 29.00
N GLN A 305 8.53 -70.85 28.59
CA GLN A 305 7.78 -72.06 29.01
C GLN A 305 8.46 -73.34 28.60
N ALA A 306 8.96 -73.45 27.36
CA ALA A 306 9.72 -74.60 26.90
C ALA A 306 10.99 -74.83 27.70
N ARG A 307 11.69 -73.75 28.11
CA ARG A 307 12.88 -73.81 28.93
C ARG A 307 12.62 -74.24 30.39
N ASP A 308 11.55 -73.66 30.99
CA ASP A 308 11.21 -73.94 32.41
C ASP A 308 10.64 -75.34 32.60
N ALA A 309 10.03 -75.92 31.57
CA ALA A 309 9.47 -77.29 31.61
C ALA A 309 10.56 -78.40 31.58
N GLY A 310 11.81 -78.10 31.25
CA GLY A 310 12.96 -78.98 31.29
C GLY A 310 12.76 -80.37 30.63
N THR A 311 13.22 -81.50 31.30
CA THR A 311 13.12 -82.86 30.80
C THR A 311 11.71 -83.46 30.82
N ARG A 312 10.66 -82.74 31.23
CA ARG A 312 9.26 -83.22 31.29
C ARG A 312 8.45 -82.85 30.02
N VAL A 313 9.04 -82.15 29.05
CA VAL A 313 8.36 -81.74 27.82
C VAL A 313 8.29 -82.98 26.86
N THR A 314 7.10 -83.29 26.36
CA THR A 314 6.95 -84.26 25.29
C THR A 314 7.45 -83.72 23.94
N LYS A 315 7.97 -84.54 23.06
CA LYS A 315 8.42 -84.12 21.72
C LYS A 315 7.33 -83.30 20.97
N ALA A 316 6.06 -83.71 21.08
CA ALA A 316 4.91 -83.00 20.50
C ALA A 316 4.74 -81.54 21.06
N GLN A 317 4.98 -81.31 22.37
CA GLN A 317 4.92 -80.01 22.97
C GLN A 317 6.08 -79.10 22.52
N LEU A 318 7.26 -79.71 22.29
CA LEU A 318 8.41 -78.98 21.77
C LEU A 318 8.18 -78.52 20.31
N GLU A 319 7.64 -79.45 19.49
CA GLU A 319 7.29 -79.12 18.11
C GLU A 319 6.19 -78.04 18.03
N LEU A 320 5.17 -78.10 18.87
CA LEU A 320 4.13 -77.09 18.98
C LEU A 320 4.72 -75.72 19.36
N SER A 321 5.58 -75.63 20.37
CA SER A 321 6.23 -74.38 20.79
C SER A 321 7.17 -73.83 19.73
N ALA A 322 7.91 -74.68 19.02
CA ALA A 322 8.74 -74.27 17.89
C ALA A 322 7.92 -73.73 16.73
N GLY A 323 6.79 -74.39 16.38
CA GLY A 323 5.87 -73.93 15.35
C GLY A 323 5.20 -72.59 15.69
N GLN A 324 4.78 -72.38 16.96
CA GLN A 324 4.26 -71.10 17.43
C GLN A 324 5.30 -69.98 17.37
N SER A 325 6.56 -70.29 17.75
CA SER A 325 7.64 -69.31 17.68
C SER A 325 7.98 -68.96 16.23
N GLN A 326 8.05 -69.97 15.35
CA GLN A 326 8.27 -69.74 13.92
C GLN A 326 7.15 -68.87 13.32
N GLN A 327 5.90 -69.18 13.57
CA GLN A 327 4.77 -68.41 13.10
C GLN A 327 4.79 -66.96 13.66
N GLY A 328 5.21 -66.80 14.93
CA GLY A 328 5.42 -65.49 15.53
C GLY A 328 6.49 -64.66 14.80
N LEU A 329 7.66 -65.28 14.49
CA LEU A 329 8.74 -64.66 13.76
C LEU A 329 8.33 -64.28 12.30
N GLU A 330 7.61 -65.16 11.61
CA GLU A 330 7.10 -64.89 10.25
C GLU A 330 6.14 -63.66 10.26
N ARG A 331 5.28 -63.57 11.28
CA ARG A 331 4.40 -62.39 11.44
C ARG A 331 5.15 -61.11 11.78
N ILE A 332 6.19 -61.20 12.59
CA ILE A 332 7.10 -60.07 12.89
C ILE A 332 7.78 -59.59 11.60
N GLN A 333 8.33 -60.55 10.82
CA GLN A 333 8.97 -60.24 9.55
C GLN A 333 8.02 -59.56 8.57
N ALA A 334 6.80 -60.09 8.40
CA ALA A 334 5.79 -59.49 7.54
C ALA A 334 5.35 -58.10 8.01
N ALA A 335 5.26 -57.86 9.32
CA ALA A 335 4.94 -56.54 9.89
C ALA A 335 6.09 -55.54 9.68
N SER A 336 7.35 -55.98 9.82
CA SER A 336 8.54 -55.16 9.56
C SER A 336 8.64 -54.73 8.10
N LEU A 337 8.45 -55.68 7.15
CA LEU A 337 8.46 -55.37 5.71
C LEU A 337 7.37 -54.35 5.38
N ARG A 338 6.17 -54.52 5.91
CA ARG A 338 5.08 -53.54 5.73
C ARG A 338 5.43 -52.15 6.28
N MET A 339 6.09 -52.07 7.43
CA MET A 339 6.56 -50.78 7.97
C MET A 339 7.60 -50.12 7.07
N THR A 340 8.55 -50.90 6.52
CA THR A 340 9.56 -50.36 5.60
C THR A 340 8.88 -49.76 4.37
N THR A 341 7.98 -50.52 3.70
CA THR A 341 7.24 -50.03 2.55
C THR A 341 6.42 -48.76 2.90
N LEU A 342 5.74 -48.74 4.06
CA LEU A 342 4.96 -47.60 4.48
C LEU A 342 5.86 -46.34 4.68
N VAL A 343 7.03 -46.49 5.30
CA VAL A 343 7.98 -45.37 5.50
C VAL A 343 8.51 -44.88 4.16
N GLU A 344 8.88 -45.80 3.24
CA GLU A 344 9.33 -45.44 1.88
C GLU A 344 8.25 -44.72 1.09
N ASP A 345 6.99 -45.17 1.17
CA ASP A 345 5.83 -44.53 0.56
C ASP A 345 5.57 -43.12 1.10
N LEU A 346 5.68 -42.92 2.43
CA LEU A 346 5.54 -41.63 3.08
C LEU A 346 6.65 -40.67 2.68
N LEU A 347 7.91 -41.14 2.63
CA LEU A 347 9.04 -40.32 2.19
C LEU A 347 8.91 -39.95 0.71
N LEU A 348 8.45 -40.85 -0.13
CA LEU A 348 8.20 -40.57 -1.54
C LEU A 348 7.11 -39.50 -1.71
N LEU A 349 6.00 -39.60 -1.00
CA LEU A 349 4.92 -38.60 -1.03
C LEU A 349 5.42 -37.24 -0.58
N ALA A 350 6.22 -37.16 0.51
CA ALA A 350 6.78 -35.92 0.99
C ALA A 350 7.69 -35.26 -0.07
N ARG A 351 8.54 -36.05 -0.74
CA ARG A 351 9.43 -35.53 -1.79
C ARG A 351 8.69 -35.08 -3.06
N LEU A 352 7.64 -35.80 -3.45
CA LEU A 352 6.79 -35.43 -4.60
C LEU A 352 6.00 -34.14 -4.31
N ASP A 353 5.54 -33.94 -3.06
CA ASP A 353 4.86 -32.69 -2.64
C ASP A 353 5.82 -31.47 -2.68
N GLU A 354 7.12 -31.68 -2.42
CA GLU A 354 8.17 -30.64 -2.51
C GLU A 354 8.64 -30.36 -3.95
N GLY A 355 8.17 -31.14 -4.92
CA GLY A 355 8.52 -30.97 -6.33
C GLY A 355 9.94 -31.42 -6.70
N THR A 356 10.60 -32.21 -5.87
CA THR A 356 12.05 -32.48 -5.94
C THR A 356 12.36 -33.89 -6.33
N GLU A 357 12.15 -34.64 -7.16
CA GLU A 357 12.84 -35.92 -7.47
C GLU A 357 12.21 -36.77 -8.62
N LEU A 358 12.15 -36.19 -9.79
CA LEU A 358 11.94 -37.08 -10.96
C LEU A 358 13.23 -37.10 -11.80
N VAL A 359 13.75 -38.29 -12.04
CA VAL A 359 14.85 -38.51 -13.01
C VAL A 359 14.24 -38.66 -14.39
N TYR A 360 14.06 -37.54 -15.09
CA TYR A 360 13.43 -37.52 -16.40
C TYR A 360 14.31 -38.16 -17.47
N GLY A 361 13.74 -39.15 -18.17
CA GLY A 361 14.28 -39.80 -19.35
C GLY A 361 13.19 -40.10 -20.37
N ALA A 362 13.57 -40.63 -21.52
CA ALA A 362 12.62 -41.22 -22.48
C ALA A 362 12.18 -42.61 -21.95
N VAL A 363 10.90 -42.74 -21.60
CA VAL A 363 10.33 -43.95 -21.02
C VAL A 363 9.40 -44.62 -22.04
N ASP A 364 9.64 -45.85 -22.36
CA ASP A 364 8.74 -46.70 -23.12
C ASP A 364 7.66 -47.26 -22.20
N VAL A 365 6.49 -46.64 -22.22
CA VAL A 365 5.33 -47.04 -21.39
C VAL A 365 4.80 -48.42 -21.77
N THR A 366 4.91 -48.80 -23.06
CA THR A 366 4.53 -50.14 -23.53
C THR A 366 5.30 -51.22 -22.78
N ARG A 367 6.63 -51.05 -22.70
CA ARG A 367 7.50 -51.98 -21.96
C ARG A 367 7.21 -51.96 -20.45
N VAL A 368 7.01 -50.77 -19.87
CA VAL A 368 6.68 -50.65 -18.44
C VAL A 368 5.39 -51.42 -18.10
N ILE A 369 4.37 -51.37 -18.97
CA ILE A 369 3.14 -52.17 -18.78
C ILE A 369 3.41 -53.67 -18.84
N VAL A 370 4.17 -54.13 -19.84
CA VAL A 370 4.50 -55.56 -20.00
C VAL A 370 5.24 -56.07 -18.76
N ASP A 371 6.25 -55.33 -18.29
CA ASP A 371 7.03 -55.72 -17.11
C ASP A 371 6.14 -55.75 -15.84
N ALA A 372 5.31 -54.74 -15.64
CA ALA A 372 4.42 -54.64 -14.47
C ALA A 372 3.31 -55.73 -14.48
N VAL A 373 2.76 -56.09 -15.65
CA VAL A 373 1.77 -57.17 -15.75
C VAL A 373 2.42 -58.51 -15.50
N ALA A 374 3.65 -58.73 -15.95
CA ALA A 374 4.39 -59.97 -15.65
C ALA A 374 4.61 -60.15 -14.13
N ASP A 375 4.96 -59.06 -13.42
CA ASP A 375 5.07 -59.06 -11.96
C ASP A 375 3.71 -59.35 -11.28
N ALA A 376 2.63 -58.71 -11.77
CA ALA A 376 1.28 -58.89 -11.25
C ALA A 376 0.77 -60.31 -11.48
N GLN A 377 1.05 -60.92 -12.64
CA GLN A 377 0.70 -62.31 -12.97
C GLN A 377 1.41 -63.30 -12.04
N ALA A 378 2.70 -63.08 -11.76
CA ALA A 378 3.44 -63.92 -10.82
C ALA A 378 2.89 -63.82 -9.39
N ALA A 379 2.37 -62.66 -8.98
CA ALA A 379 1.81 -62.41 -7.65
C ALA A 379 0.34 -62.81 -7.50
N GLY A 380 -0.42 -62.95 -8.62
CA GLY A 380 -1.86 -63.28 -8.66
C GLY A 380 -2.19 -64.19 -9.85
N PRO A 381 -1.72 -65.46 -9.86
CA PRO A 381 -1.95 -66.37 -10.96
C PRO A 381 -3.41 -66.78 -11.10
N GLU A 382 -4.26 -66.51 -10.15
CA GLU A 382 -5.69 -66.78 -10.15
C GLU A 382 -6.54 -65.74 -10.93
N HIS A 383 -5.95 -64.65 -11.41
CA HIS A 383 -6.60 -63.64 -12.26
C HIS A 383 -6.23 -63.88 -13.72
N GLU A 384 -7.11 -63.46 -14.65
CA GLU A 384 -6.81 -63.45 -16.07
C GLU A 384 -6.19 -62.11 -16.48
N TRP A 385 -4.91 -62.15 -16.85
CA TRP A 385 -4.15 -60.93 -17.19
C TRP A 385 -4.07 -60.78 -18.70
N ILE A 386 -4.58 -59.65 -19.23
CA ILE A 386 -4.56 -59.31 -20.66
C ILE A 386 -3.71 -58.05 -20.87
N ILE A 387 -2.87 -58.11 -21.90
CA ILE A 387 -2.06 -56.97 -22.35
C ILE A 387 -2.57 -56.56 -23.73
N ASP A 388 -3.04 -55.31 -23.83
CA ASP A 388 -3.50 -54.72 -25.09
C ASP A 388 -2.66 -53.47 -25.38
N VAL A 389 -1.52 -53.65 -26.04
CA VAL A 389 -0.55 -52.59 -26.31
C VAL A 389 -0.19 -52.59 -27.79
N PRO A 390 0.10 -51.42 -28.39
CA PRO A 390 0.51 -51.30 -29.78
C PRO A 390 1.88 -51.94 -30.03
N GLU A 391 2.16 -52.33 -31.28
CA GLU A 391 3.48 -52.81 -31.69
C GLU A 391 4.55 -51.70 -31.64
N GLU A 392 4.14 -50.47 -31.89
CA GLU A 392 5.03 -49.31 -31.78
C GLU A 392 5.15 -48.85 -30.31
N PRO A 393 6.38 -48.55 -29.83
CA PRO A 393 6.58 -48.12 -28.46
C PRO A 393 5.96 -46.73 -28.18
N VAL A 394 5.22 -46.61 -27.10
CA VAL A 394 4.67 -45.33 -26.63
C VAL A 394 5.67 -44.69 -25.69
N ILE A 395 6.33 -43.61 -26.18
CA ILE A 395 7.38 -42.92 -25.44
C ILE A 395 6.82 -41.70 -24.76
N VAL A 396 7.12 -41.53 -23.47
CA VAL A 396 6.84 -40.32 -22.68
C VAL A 396 8.13 -39.81 -22.02
N ALA A 397 8.17 -38.54 -21.67
CA ALA A 397 9.22 -38.05 -20.79
C ALA A 397 8.83 -38.30 -19.33
N GLY A 398 9.70 -39.02 -18.59
CA GLY A 398 9.39 -39.33 -17.20
C GLY A 398 10.45 -40.18 -16.51
N ASP A 399 10.15 -40.57 -15.29
CA ASP A 399 10.95 -41.50 -14.49
C ASP A 399 10.38 -42.90 -14.64
N ALA A 400 11.16 -43.80 -15.26
CA ALA A 400 10.75 -45.19 -15.56
C ALA A 400 10.35 -45.97 -14.30
N THR A 401 11.10 -45.78 -13.20
CA THR A 401 10.84 -46.47 -11.93
C THR A 401 9.53 -45.98 -11.31
N ARG A 402 9.26 -44.69 -11.37
CA ARG A 402 8.04 -44.09 -10.83
C ARG A 402 6.82 -44.42 -11.67
N LEU A 403 6.94 -44.44 -13.01
CA LEU A 403 5.84 -44.84 -13.88
C LEU A 403 5.53 -46.35 -13.74
N HIS A 404 6.57 -47.21 -13.56
CA HIS A 404 6.35 -48.62 -13.22
C HIS A 404 5.59 -48.73 -11.88
N GLN A 405 5.94 -47.96 -10.85
CA GLN A 405 5.24 -47.95 -9.57
C GLN A 405 3.76 -47.54 -9.69
N VAL A 406 3.42 -46.57 -10.59
CA VAL A 406 2.01 -46.23 -10.88
C VAL A 406 1.26 -47.43 -11.37
N ILE A 407 1.78 -48.10 -12.42
CA ILE A 407 1.11 -49.24 -13.05
C ILE A 407 1.02 -50.39 -12.06
N ALA A 408 2.08 -50.72 -11.34
CA ALA A 408 2.10 -51.75 -10.32
C ALA A 408 1.08 -51.52 -9.19
N ASN A 409 0.91 -50.26 -8.76
CA ASN A 409 -0.11 -49.90 -7.76
C ASN A 409 -1.54 -50.12 -8.29
N LEU A 410 -1.82 -49.77 -9.57
CA LEU A 410 -3.12 -49.99 -10.19
C LEU A 410 -3.43 -51.46 -10.38
N LEU A 411 -2.45 -52.25 -10.85
CA LEU A 411 -2.59 -53.70 -11.01
C LEU A 411 -2.76 -54.43 -9.65
N THR A 412 -2.00 -53.96 -8.62
CA THR A 412 -2.14 -54.49 -7.26
C THR A 412 -3.54 -54.20 -6.71
N ASN A 413 -4.08 -52.99 -6.99
CA ASN A 413 -5.43 -52.63 -6.60
C ASN A 413 -6.46 -53.58 -7.24
N ALA A 414 -6.37 -53.83 -8.55
CA ALA A 414 -7.22 -54.79 -9.24
C ALA A 414 -7.12 -56.18 -8.60
N ARG A 415 -5.91 -56.72 -8.39
CA ARG A 415 -5.68 -58.02 -7.76
C ARG A 415 -6.27 -58.19 -6.36
N VAL A 416 -6.13 -57.16 -5.53
CA VAL A 416 -6.51 -57.21 -4.10
C VAL A 416 -8.01 -57.00 -3.89
N HIS A 417 -8.64 -56.21 -4.75
CA HIS A 417 -10.04 -55.78 -4.57
C HIS A 417 -11.02 -56.53 -5.48
N THR A 418 -10.53 -57.43 -6.34
CA THR A 418 -11.39 -58.30 -7.15
C THR A 418 -11.26 -59.79 -6.74
N PRO A 419 -12.29 -60.61 -6.92
CA PRO A 419 -12.21 -62.05 -6.65
C PRO A 419 -11.35 -62.80 -7.68
N ALA A 420 -10.92 -64.02 -7.36
CA ALA A 420 -10.23 -64.91 -8.29
C ALA A 420 -11.07 -65.18 -9.56
N GLY A 421 -10.42 -65.24 -10.72
CA GLY A 421 -11.05 -65.42 -12.01
C GLY A 421 -11.50 -64.14 -12.72
N VAL A 422 -11.32 -62.96 -12.10
CA VAL A 422 -11.58 -61.67 -12.75
C VAL A 422 -10.52 -61.41 -13.81
N GLN A 423 -10.97 -60.86 -14.95
CA GLN A 423 -10.12 -60.44 -16.05
C GLN A 423 -9.61 -59.02 -15.79
N VAL A 424 -8.29 -58.82 -15.86
CA VAL A 424 -7.64 -57.52 -15.73
C VAL A 424 -6.91 -57.21 -17.04
N THR A 425 -7.33 -56.16 -17.72
CA THR A 425 -6.75 -55.70 -18.98
C THR A 425 -5.92 -54.44 -18.75
N ALA A 426 -4.64 -54.46 -19.11
CA ALA A 426 -3.75 -53.32 -19.15
C ALA A 426 -3.50 -52.86 -20.59
N SER A 427 -3.82 -51.63 -20.91
CA SER A 427 -3.68 -51.10 -22.26
C SER A 427 -3.01 -49.74 -22.28
N VAL A 428 -2.38 -49.39 -23.42
CA VAL A 428 -1.88 -48.05 -23.70
C VAL A 428 -2.14 -47.66 -25.14
N ALA A 429 -2.53 -46.41 -25.35
CA ALA A 429 -2.70 -45.80 -26.67
C ALA A 429 -2.28 -44.33 -26.65
N ILE A 430 -1.99 -43.79 -27.83
CA ILE A 430 -1.85 -42.34 -28.01
C ILE A 430 -3.22 -41.77 -28.35
N ASP A 431 -3.68 -40.79 -27.56
CA ASP A 431 -4.93 -40.08 -27.77
C ASP A 431 -4.70 -38.58 -27.52
N ASP A 432 -4.98 -37.74 -28.53
CA ASP A 432 -4.85 -36.30 -28.50
C ASP A 432 -3.49 -35.81 -27.93
N GLY A 433 -2.39 -36.43 -28.39
CA GLY A 433 -1.03 -36.08 -27.97
C GLY A 433 -0.66 -36.51 -26.55
N HIS A 434 -1.46 -37.38 -25.92
CA HIS A 434 -1.20 -37.98 -24.62
C HIS A 434 -1.06 -39.49 -24.74
N ALA A 435 -0.17 -40.07 -23.97
CA ALA A 435 -0.16 -41.50 -23.70
C ALA A 435 -1.26 -41.80 -22.66
N VAL A 436 -2.24 -42.60 -23.05
CA VAL A 436 -3.38 -42.96 -22.21
C VAL A 436 -3.22 -44.42 -21.81
N VAL A 437 -2.88 -44.67 -20.54
CA VAL A 437 -2.84 -46.01 -19.95
C VAL A 437 -4.18 -46.29 -19.28
N ARG A 438 -4.74 -47.46 -19.55
CA ARG A 438 -5.97 -47.95 -18.90
C ARG A 438 -5.71 -49.31 -18.25
N ILE A 439 -6.12 -49.40 -16.98
CA ILE A 439 -6.19 -50.68 -16.25
C ILE A 439 -7.66 -50.92 -15.97
N ALA A 440 -8.22 -51.91 -16.63
CA ALA A 440 -9.64 -52.28 -16.56
C ALA A 440 -9.82 -53.65 -15.90
N ASP A 441 -10.77 -53.77 -14.98
CA ASP A 441 -11.20 -55.05 -14.40
C ASP A 441 -12.72 -55.26 -14.57
N ASP A 442 -13.17 -56.49 -14.71
CA ASP A 442 -14.57 -56.88 -14.75
C ASP A 442 -15.11 -57.31 -13.37
N GLY A 443 -14.52 -56.75 -12.32
CA GLY A 443 -14.83 -57.00 -10.92
C GLY A 443 -16.14 -56.34 -10.43
N PRO A 444 -16.40 -56.40 -9.12
CA PRO A 444 -17.67 -55.94 -8.53
C PRO A 444 -17.93 -54.45 -8.64
N GLY A 445 -16.94 -53.66 -9.05
CA GLY A 445 -17.02 -52.19 -9.06
C GLY A 445 -16.69 -51.57 -7.71
N ILE A 446 -16.64 -50.24 -7.69
CA ILE A 446 -16.33 -49.40 -6.53
C ILE A 446 -17.61 -48.71 -6.07
N ASP A 447 -17.85 -48.65 -4.77
CA ASP A 447 -18.97 -47.91 -4.19
C ASP A 447 -18.86 -46.41 -4.55
N PRO A 448 -19.90 -45.80 -5.14
CA PRO A 448 -19.90 -44.38 -5.49
C PRO A 448 -19.61 -43.45 -4.30
N ALA A 449 -19.93 -43.87 -3.07
CA ALA A 449 -19.64 -43.08 -1.86
C ALA A 449 -18.14 -42.96 -1.59
N VAL A 450 -17.33 -43.90 -2.09
CA VAL A 450 -15.87 -43.95 -1.87
C VAL A 450 -15.10 -43.44 -3.10
N ALA A 451 -15.73 -43.46 -4.27
CA ALA A 451 -15.06 -43.16 -5.54
C ALA A 451 -14.41 -41.75 -5.54
N ASN A 452 -15.02 -40.75 -4.88
CA ASN A 452 -14.49 -39.37 -4.81
C ASN A 452 -13.22 -39.25 -3.96
N ASP A 453 -13.10 -40.10 -2.93
CA ASP A 453 -11.99 -40.04 -1.97
C ASP A 453 -10.94 -41.12 -2.22
N LEU A 454 -11.08 -41.90 -3.30
CA LEU A 454 -10.25 -43.06 -3.58
C LEU A 454 -8.76 -42.73 -3.73
N PHE A 455 -8.45 -41.53 -4.21
CA PHE A 455 -7.09 -41.02 -4.39
C PHE A 455 -6.59 -40.20 -3.19
N GLU A 456 -7.40 -40.06 -2.14
CA GLU A 456 -6.95 -39.43 -0.91
C GLU A 456 -6.06 -40.38 -0.11
N ARG A 457 -5.13 -39.82 0.68
CA ARG A 457 -4.17 -40.61 1.48
C ARG A 457 -4.91 -41.41 2.53
N PHE A 458 -4.53 -42.68 2.70
CA PHE A 458 -5.14 -43.60 3.65
C PHE A 458 -6.63 -43.86 3.44
N SER A 459 -7.17 -43.52 2.25
CA SER A 459 -8.55 -43.83 1.88
C SER A 459 -8.77 -45.35 1.78
N ARG A 460 -9.80 -45.85 2.46
CA ARG A 460 -10.15 -47.27 2.47
C ARG A 460 -11.68 -47.45 2.43
N ALA A 461 -12.16 -48.25 1.48
CA ALA A 461 -13.58 -48.54 1.33
C ALA A 461 -14.17 -49.41 2.47
N ASP A 462 -13.36 -50.22 3.17
CA ASP A 462 -13.84 -51.13 4.22
C ASP A 462 -12.74 -51.48 5.24
N THR A 463 -12.89 -51.05 6.50
CA THR A 463 -11.91 -51.24 7.57
C THR A 463 -11.78 -52.68 8.05
N SER A 464 -12.75 -53.57 7.73
CA SER A 464 -12.80 -54.95 8.21
C SER A 464 -12.11 -55.97 7.29
N ARG A 465 -12.25 -55.87 5.97
CA ARG A 465 -11.61 -56.76 4.96
C ARG A 465 -10.16 -56.38 4.68
N ALA A 466 -9.83 -55.08 4.67
CA ALA A 466 -8.49 -54.57 4.36
C ALA A 466 -7.40 -55.02 5.37
N ARG A 467 -7.75 -55.40 6.60
CA ARG A 467 -6.80 -55.98 7.56
C ARG A 467 -6.24 -57.32 7.16
N GLN A 468 -6.94 -58.07 6.31
CA GLN A 468 -6.50 -59.40 5.84
C GLN A 468 -5.66 -59.32 4.54
N THR A 469 -5.87 -58.29 3.72
CA THR A 469 -5.23 -58.12 2.39
C THR A 469 -4.00 -57.22 2.36
N GLY A 470 -3.67 -56.53 3.45
CA GLY A 470 -2.34 -55.95 3.67
C GLY A 470 -2.03 -54.61 2.96
N GLY A 471 -3.01 -53.96 2.35
CA GLY A 471 -2.77 -52.69 1.65
C GLY A 471 -2.52 -51.49 2.62
N THR A 472 -1.59 -50.57 2.29
CA THR A 472 -1.26 -49.41 3.08
C THR A 472 -2.28 -48.26 2.95
N GLY A 473 -3.16 -48.31 1.93
CA GLY A 473 -4.05 -47.19 1.58
C GLY A 473 -3.32 -46.00 0.95
N LEU A 474 -2.04 -46.16 0.62
CA LEU A 474 -1.23 -45.11 -0.01
C LEU A 474 -1.02 -45.34 -1.51
N GLY A 475 -1.21 -46.54 -2.03
CA GLY A 475 -0.86 -46.88 -3.42
C GLY A 475 -1.53 -45.99 -4.47
N LEU A 476 -2.84 -45.73 -4.34
CA LEU A 476 -3.55 -44.84 -5.28
C LEU A 476 -3.19 -43.37 -5.11
N SER A 477 -2.96 -42.90 -3.89
CA SER A 477 -2.50 -41.54 -3.65
C SER A 477 -1.07 -41.32 -4.15
N ILE A 478 -0.19 -42.33 -4.06
CA ILE A 478 1.15 -42.33 -4.67
C ILE A 478 1.04 -42.30 -6.19
N ALA A 479 0.17 -43.14 -6.78
CA ALA A 479 -0.05 -43.11 -8.22
C ALA A 479 -0.50 -41.72 -8.69
N LYS A 480 -1.44 -41.08 -8.00
CA LYS A 480 -1.90 -39.73 -8.31
C LYS A 480 -0.76 -38.69 -8.17
N ALA A 481 0.03 -38.77 -7.11
CA ALA A 481 1.16 -37.85 -6.88
C ALA A 481 2.22 -37.99 -7.98
N ILE A 482 2.60 -39.21 -8.35
CA ILE A 482 3.56 -39.47 -9.43
C ILE A 482 3.03 -38.95 -10.77
N VAL A 483 1.77 -39.29 -11.13
CA VAL A 483 1.15 -38.85 -12.38
C VAL A 483 1.06 -37.33 -12.45
N THR A 484 0.67 -36.69 -11.36
CA THR A 484 0.63 -35.19 -11.26
C THR A 484 2.02 -34.57 -11.42
N ALA A 485 3.03 -35.16 -10.79
CA ALA A 485 4.43 -34.68 -10.92
C ALA A 485 4.97 -34.83 -12.36
N HIS A 486 4.40 -35.76 -13.16
CA HIS A 486 4.69 -35.93 -14.60
C HIS A 486 3.81 -34.99 -15.48
N GLY A 487 3.02 -34.09 -14.91
CA GLY A 487 2.10 -33.21 -15.65
C GLY A 487 0.89 -33.95 -16.24
N GLY A 488 0.60 -35.13 -15.75
CA GLY A 488 -0.52 -35.96 -16.17
C GLY A 488 -1.76 -35.90 -15.27
N THR A 489 -2.77 -36.67 -15.61
CA THR A 489 -4.00 -36.84 -14.82
C THR A 489 -4.34 -38.31 -14.64
N ILE A 490 -4.94 -38.66 -13.50
CA ILE A 490 -5.49 -40.00 -13.21
C ILE A 490 -6.95 -39.87 -12.84
N SER A 491 -7.77 -40.75 -13.38
CA SER A 491 -9.20 -40.84 -13.10
C SER A 491 -9.65 -42.29 -12.95
N VAL A 492 -10.84 -42.52 -12.41
CA VAL A 492 -11.49 -43.82 -12.31
C VAL A 492 -12.94 -43.70 -12.75
N ASP A 493 -13.37 -44.63 -13.59
CA ASP A 493 -14.78 -44.84 -13.93
C ASP A 493 -15.14 -46.26 -13.47
N SER A 494 -16.17 -46.39 -12.64
CA SER A 494 -16.53 -47.69 -12.09
C SER A 494 -18.04 -47.90 -12.03
N ALA A 495 -18.44 -49.05 -12.46
CA ALA A 495 -19.78 -49.61 -12.34
C ALA A 495 -19.68 -51.10 -12.00
N PRO A 496 -20.74 -51.73 -11.47
CA PRO A 496 -20.73 -53.17 -11.26
C PRO A 496 -20.40 -53.95 -12.54
N GLY A 497 -19.34 -54.75 -12.51
CA GLY A 497 -18.83 -55.50 -13.66
C GLY A 497 -17.81 -54.74 -14.52
N SER A 498 -17.39 -53.52 -14.13
CA SER A 498 -16.38 -52.76 -14.87
C SER A 498 -15.78 -51.67 -14.01
N THR A 499 -14.48 -51.75 -13.74
CA THR A 499 -13.69 -50.63 -13.15
C THR A 499 -12.55 -50.31 -14.09
N VAL A 500 -12.41 -49.04 -14.47
CA VAL A 500 -11.36 -48.58 -15.38
C VAL A 500 -10.61 -47.41 -14.74
N PHE A 501 -9.35 -47.64 -14.38
CA PHE A 501 -8.42 -46.55 -14.04
C PHE A 501 -7.77 -46.04 -15.32
N THR A 502 -7.80 -44.73 -15.52
CA THR A 502 -7.23 -44.07 -16.69
C THR A 502 -6.15 -43.10 -16.25
N VAL A 503 -4.93 -43.27 -16.77
CA VAL A 503 -3.78 -42.38 -16.58
C VAL A 503 -3.48 -41.72 -17.92
N ARG A 504 -3.44 -40.40 -17.96
CA ARG A 504 -3.07 -39.60 -19.14
C ARG A 504 -1.75 -38.90 -18.86
N LEU A 505 -0.74 -39.10 -19.71
CA LEU A 505 0.58 -38.51 -19.61
C LEU A 505 0.89 -37.74 -20.90
N PRO A 506 1.55 -36.58 -20.86
CA PRO A 506 1.98 -35.89 -22.08
C PRO A 506 2.91 -36.77 -22.91
N ALA A 507 2.55 -37.04 -24.19
CA ALA A 507 3.35 -37.88 -25.09
C ALA A 507 4.60 -37.18 -25.65
N ARG A 508 4.76 -35.87 -25.40
CA ARG A 508 5.98 -35.11 -25.74
C ARG A 508 6.62 -34.56 -24.45
N PRO A 509 7.99 -34.49 -24.41
CA PRO A 509 8.64 -33.88 -23.27
C PRO A 509 8.09 -32.49 -23.08
N ALA A 510 7.58 -32.16 -21.88
CA ALA A 510 7.33 -30.78 -21.51
C ALA A 510 8.66 -30.06 -21.62
N THR A 511 8.73 -29.00 -22.45
CA THR A 511 9.89 -28.11 -22.51
C THR A 511 10.07 -27.55 -21.09
N PRO A 512 11.27 -27.65 -20.47
CA PRO A 512 11.49 -27.05 -19.16
C PRO A 512 11.10 -25.57 -19.25
N ALA A 513 10.33 -25.08 -18.29
CA ALA A 513 10.09 -23.65 -18.17
C ALA A 513 11.46 -22.98 -18.04
N ALA A 514 11.77 -22.08 -18.96
CA ALA A 514 12.99 -21.29 -18.88
C ALA A 514 12.91 -20.44 -17.60
N ASP A 515 13.92 -20.64 -16.73
CA ASP A 515 14.16 -19.82 -15.53
C ASP A 515 14.39 -18.34 -15.86
#